data_00b07104a51d978f162ad053db16112e
#
_entry.id   00b07104a51d978f162ad053db16112e
#
_cell.length_a   1.000
_cell.length_b   1.000
_cell.length_c   1.000
_cell.angle_alpha   90.00
_cell.angle_beta   90.00
_cell.angle_gamma   90.00
#
_symmetry.space_group_name_H-M   'P 1'
#
loop_
_entity.id
_entity.type
_entity.pdbx_description
1 polymer ?
#
loop_
_entity_poly.entity_id
_entity_poly.type
_entity_poly.pdbx_seq_one_letter_code
_entity_poly.pdbx_strand_id
1 'polypeptide(L)'
;MTKEDIFRDFLEKCGECDETLKDFFNRFLDIIIKEHVIEEIRLKKRKIPIPFNILHIFKNHTNEVKNSTLLKEILNTEINGTCLRVDFIRYLNTLFNWTLDIQAIQPVEIEKYCDNSGRIDLFIEGKNFTLIIENKIDAGDQPQQLKRYIDSVRDEYAKDTYVIYLTRWGYTPSENSLPVPLRNELGKKFRLLKHGNIGQWIELLLEKDEYACIKTNQAYKYLYSGLLQFMHTELLLSNMTQEDNVTKEVIKSILQKYFSENGKTTLSD
;
A
#
# COMPACT_ATOMS: atom_id res chain seq x y z
N MET A 1 -24.37 -7.11 1.41
CA MET A 1 -23.97 -6.76 2.78
C MET A 1 -24.41 -5.33 3.03
N THR A 2 -25.36 -5.11 3.91
CA THR A 2 -25.86 -3.79 4.24
C THR A 2 -24.85 -3.03 5.11
N LYS A 3 -24.97 -1.70 5.26
CA LYS A 3 -24.12 -0.93 6.16
C LYS A 3 -24.24 -1.40 7.62
N GLU A 4 -25.42 -1.88 7.98
CA GLU A 4 -25.72 -2.47 9.29
C GLU A 4 -25.01 -3.82 9.50
N ASP A 5 -24.84 -4.64 8.44
CA ASP A 5 -24.12 -5.91 8.53
C ASP A 5 -22.62 -5.69 8.76
N ILE A 6 -22.01 -4.69 8.09
CA ILE A 6 -20.59 -4.33 8.26
C ILE A 6 -20.34 -3.83 9.69
N PHE A 7 -21.25 -3.05 10.20
CA PHE A 7 -21.12 -2.47 11.54
C PHE A 7 -21.35 -3.53 12.64
N ARG A 8 -22.30 -4.46 12.43
CA ARG A 8 -22.53 -5.56 13.36
C ARG A 8 -21.29 -6.49 13.42
N ASP A 9 -20.71 -6.83 12.27
CA ASP A 9 -19.46 -7.61 12.17
C ASP A 9 -18.28 -6.88 12.86
N PHE A 10 -18.20 -5.55 12.75
CA PHE A 10 -17.20 -4.75 13.43
C PHE A 10 -17.40 -4.77 14.96
N LEU A 11 -18.64 -4.60 15.43
CA LEU A 11 -18.95 -4.65 16.88
C LEU A 11 -18.71 -6.03 17.49
N GLU A 12 -19.03 -7.10 16.76
CA GLU A 12 -18.73 -8.49 17.19
C GLU A 12 -17.23 -8.75 17.27
N LYS A 13 -16.43 -8.18 16.36
CA LYS A 13 -14.96 -8.30 16.37
C LYS A 13 -14.27 -7.46 17.42
N CYS A 14 -14.90 -6.38 17.88
CA CYS A 14 -14.34 -5.52 18.94
C CYS A 14 -14.46 -6.09 20.35
N GLY A 15 -15.09 -7.26 20.54
CA GLY A 15 -15.28 -7.86 21.86
C GLY A 15 -16.14 -7.00 22.80
N GLU A 16 -16.14 -7.26 24.10
CA GLU A 16 -16.90 -6.54 25.14
C GLU A 16 -16.54 -5.03 25.19
N CYS A 17 -17.04 -4.26 24.23
CA CYS A 17 -16.96 -2.81 24.31
C CYS A 17 -17.86 -2.29 25.42
N ASP A 18 -17.30 -1.44 26.28
CA ASP A 18 -18.02 -0.64 27.27
C ASP A 18 -19.27 -0.02 26.63
N GLU A 19 -20.40 -0.05 27.36
CA GLU A 19 -21.69 0.52 26.93
C GLU A 19 -21.57 1.98 26.47
N THR A 20 -20.65 2.74 27.07
CA THR A 20 -20.30 4.11 26.71
C THR A 20 -19.76 4.21 25.28
N LEU A 21 -18.96 3.24 24.85
CA LEU A 21 -18.39 3.18 23.52
C LEU A 21 -19.46 2.81 22.47
N LYS A 22 -20.36 1.89 22.80
CA LYS A 22 -21.52 1.52 21.96
C LYS A 22 -22.45 2.71 21.75
N ASP A 23 -22.76 3.46 22.81
CA ASP A 23 -23.61 4.65 22.76
C ASP A 23 -22.96 5.75 21.92
N PHE A 24 -21.63 5.93 22.06
CA PHE A 24 -20.86 6.83 21.24
C PHE A 24 -20.93 6.45 19.74
N PHE A 25 -20.72 5.18 19.42
CA PHE A 25 -20.81 4.72 18.02
C PHE A 25 -22.20 4.83 17.43
N ASN A 26 -23.25 4.55 18.20
CA ASN A 26 -24.63 4.71 17.74
C ASN A 26 -24.93 6.18 17.42
N ARG A 27 -24.59 7.11 18.32
CA ARG A 27 -24.75 8.56 18.08
C ARG A 27 -23.91 9.04 16.91
N PHE A 28 -22.72 8.52 16.75
CA PHE A 28 -21.84 8.82 15.63
C PHE A 28 -22.43 8.35 14.30
N LEU A 29 -22.99 7.14 14.25
CA LEU A 29 -23.70 6.64 13.08
C LEU A 29 -24.91 7.50 12.73
N ASP A 30 -25.72 7.87 13.73
CA ASP A 30 -26.87 8.72 13.52
C ASP A 30 -26.52 10.10 12.94
N ILE A 31 -25.32 10.60 13.25
CA ILE A 31 -24.80 11.85 12.68
C ILE A 31 -24.34 11.66 11.24
N ILE A 32 -23.60 10.57 10.95
CA ILE A 32 -23.04 10.31 9.61
C ILE A 32 -24.11 9.86 8.61
N ILE A 33 -25.13 9.13 9.07
CA ILE A 33 -26.22 8.63 8.21
C ILE A 33 -27.22 9.76 7.85
N LYS A 34 -27.11 10.95 8.47
CA LYS A 34 -27.97 12.07 8.10
C LYS A 34 -27.87 12.39 6.61
N GLU A 35 -29.04 12.57 5.99
CA GLU A 35 -29.17 12.74 4.54
C GLU A 35 -28.27 13.87 4.00
N HIS A 36 -28.12 14.98 4.74
CA HIS A 36 -27.28 16.09 4.34
C HIS A 36 -25.79 15.76 4.30
N VAL A 37 -25.28 14.88 5.18
CA VAL A 37 -23.88 14.42 5.18
C VAL A 37 -23.62 13.54 3.97
N ILE A 38 -24.52 12.62 3.71
CA ILE A 38 -24.44 11.74 2.54
C ILE A 38 -24.46 12.58 1.26
N GLU A 39 -25.31 13.58 1.20
CA GLU A 39 -25.41 14.46 0.03
C GLU A 39 -24.16 15.35 -0.13
N GLU A 40 -23.59 15.88 0.95
CA GLU A 40 -22.31 16.60 0.90
C GLU A 40 -21.19 15.74 0.34
N ILE A 41 -21.02 14.50 0.83
CA ILE A 41 -20.05 13.55 0.31
C ILE A 41 -20.31 13.29 -1.18
N ARG A 42 -21.56 13.05 -1.56
CA ARG A 42 -21.98 12.80 -2.94
C ARG A 42 -21.67 13.98 -3.86
N LEU A 43 -21.95 15.20 -3.44
CA LEU A 43 -21.69 16.43 -4.21
C LEU A 43 -20.18 16.67 -4.39
N LYS A 44 -19.39 16.44 -3.34
CA LYS A 44 -17.93 16.54 -3.43
C LYS A 44 -17.34 15.47 -4.36
N LYS A 45 -17.81 14.22 -4.24
CA LYS A 45 -17.36 13.11 -5.12
C LYS A 45 -17.74 13.31 -6.58
N ARG A 46 -18.87 13.94 -6.90
CA ARG A 46 -19.25 14.28 -8.29
C ARG A 46 -18.26 15.19 -9.02
N LYS A 47 -17.41 15.92 -8.28
CA LYS A 47 -16.37 16.77 -8.86
C LYS A 47 -15.09 16.01 -9.20
N ILE A 48 -14.96 14.77 -8.74
CA ILE A 48 -13.81 13.93 -9.01
C ILE A 48 -14.05 13.24 -10.37
N PRO A 49 -13.10 13.32 -11.29
CA PRO A 49 -13.22 12.61 -12.57
C PRO A 49 -13.41 11.10 -12.37
N ILE A 50 -14.33 10.50 -13.12
CA ILE A 50 -14.52 9.05 -13.08
C ILE A 50 -13.26 8.37 -13.61
N PRO A 51 -12.58 7.54 -12.80
CA PRO A 51 -11.38 6.88 -13.25
C PRO A 51 -11.73 5.77 -14.27
N PHE A 52 -11.19 5.88 -15.48
CA PHE A 52 -11.19 4.77 -16.43
C PHE A 52 -9.98 3.89 -16.12
N ASN A 53 -10.20 2.75 -15.46
CA ASN A 53 -9.13 1.84 -15.07
C ASN A 53 -9.34 0.44 -15.64
N ILE A 54 -8.47 0.07 -16.58
CA ILE A 54 -8.55 -1.20 -17.31
C ILE A 54 -8.32 -2.41 -16.39
N LEU A 55 -7.50 -2.26 -15.34
CA LEU A 55 -7.23 -3.33 -14.37
C LEU A 55 -8.49 -3.67 -13.57
N HIS A 56 -9.32 -2.66 -13.28
CA HIS A 56 -10.61 -2.85 -12.61
C HIS A 56 -11.65 -3.47 -13.54
N ILE A 57 -11.73 -3.00 -14.78
CA ILE A 57 -12.67 -3.51 -15.79
C ILE A 57 -12.47 -5.01 -15.98
N PHE A 58 -11.23 -5.47 -16.06
CA PHE A 58 -10.89 -6.88 -16.22
C PHE A 58 -10.78 -7.65 -14.89
N LYS A 59 -11.12 -7.03 -13.76
CA LYS A 59 -11.03 -7.64 -12.41
C LYS A 59 -9.63 -8.20 -12.07
N ASN A 60 -8.59 -7.57 -12.60
CA ASN A 60 -7.20 -7.96 -12.37
C ASN A 60 -6.53 -7.19 -11.21
N HIS A 61 -7.23 -6.24 -10.63
CA HIS A 61 -6.70 -5.34 -9.60
C HIS A 61 -6.37 -6.02 -8.27
N THR A 62 -6.88 -7.23 -8.03
CA THR A 62 -6.58 -8.04 -6.82
C THR A 62 -5.72 -9.27 -7.11
N ASN A 63 -5.22 -9.41 -8.34
CA ASN A 63 -4.37 -10.53 -8.71
C ASN A 63 -2.91 -10.21 -8.35
N GLU A 64 -2.36 -10.84 -7.30
CA GLU A 64 -1.02 -10.59 -6.75
C GLU A 64 0.09 -10.77 -7.78
N VAL A 65 0.04 -11.85 -8.58
CA VAL A 65 1.04 -12.11 -9.63
C VAL A 65 1.04 -11.03 -10.70
N LYS A 66 -0.14 -10.61 -11.17
CA LYS A 66 -0.25 -9.54 -12.18
C LYS A 66 0.15 -8.19 -11.62
N ASN A 67 -0.18 -7.93 -10.35
CA ASN A 67 0.23 -6.71 -9.65
C ASN A 67 1.77 -6.65 -9.55
N SER A 68 2.40 -7.73 -9.09
CA SER A 68 3.87 -7.84 -9.01
C SER A 68 4.53 -7.72 -10.38
N THR A 69 3.91 -8.30 -11.43
CA THR A 69 4.39 -8.17 -12.81
C THR A 69 4.38 -6.72 -13.27
N LEU A 70 3.28 -6.00 -13.06
CA LEU A 70 3.19 -4.58 -13.41
C LEU A 70 4.18 -3.72 -12.65
N LEU A 71 4.31 -3.94 -11.34
CA LEU A 71 5.28 -3.22 -10.51
C LEU A 71 6.72 -3.48 -10.99
N LYS A 72 7.07 -4.73 -11.31
CA LYS A 72 8.39 -5.09 -11.87
C LYS A 72 8.65 -4.34 -13.19
N GLU A 73 7.69 -4.34 -14.12
CA GLU A 73 7.86 -3.64 -15.41
C GLU A 73 8.04 -2.13 -15.20
N ILE A 74 7.27 -1.51 -14.32
CA ILE A 74 7.42 -0.10 -13.95
C ILE A 74 8.83 0.15 -13.37
N LEU A 75 9.26 -0.65 -12.41
CA LEU A 75 10.56 -0.50 -11.75
C LEU A 75 11.74 -0.66 -12.71
N ASN A 76 11.60 -1.53 -13.72
CA ASN A 76 12.63 -1.76 -14.75
C ASN A 76 12.57 -0.77 -15.92
N THR A 77 11.54 0.08 -15.97
CA THR A 77 11.45 1.13 -17.01
C THR A 77 12.55 2.18 -16.81
N GLU A 78 13.21 2.52 -17.90
CA GLU A 78 14.26 3.54 -17.94
C GLU A 78 13.71 4.86 -18.48
N ILE A 79 14.01 5.95 -17.79
CA ILE A 79 13.67 7.33 -18.19
C ILE A 79 14.95 8.15 -18.10
N ASN A 80 15.35 8.77 -19.21
CA ASN A 80 16.53 9.62 -19.29
C ASN A 80 17.81 8.95 -18.73
N GLY A 81 18.02 7.65 -19.00
CA GLY A 81 19.19 6.91 -18.55
C GLY A 81 19.11 6.42 -17.10
N THR A 82 17.99 6.62 -16.40
CA THR A 82 17.79 6.14 -15.02
C THR A 82 16.58 5.23 -14.95
N CYS A 83 16.76 4.04 -14.39
CA CYS A 83 15.65 3.11 -14.14
C CYS A 83 14.83 3.56 -12.91
N LEU A 84 13.51 3.43 -13.00
CA LEU A 84 12.59 3.84 -11.93
C LEU A 84 12.82 3.08 -10.61
N ARG A 85 13.42 1.88 -10.64
CA ARG A 85 13.83 1.15 -9.42
C ARG A 85 14.80 1.95 -8.55
N VAL A 86 15.64 2.79 -9.15
CA VAL A 86 16.56 3.67 -8.40
C VAL A 86 15.77 4.69 -7.58
N ASP A 87 14.76 5.30 -8.19
CA ASP A 87 13.86 6.23 -7.51
C ASP A 87 13.03 5.55 -6.43
N PHE A 88 12.56 4.33 -6.69
CA PHE A 88 11.84 3.53 -5.71
C PHE A 88 12.71 3.22 -4.47
N ILE A 89 13.97 2.83 -4.66
CA ILE A 89 14.87 2.61 -3.51
C ILE A 89 15.15 3.91 -2.75
N ARG A 90 15.29 5.07 -3.43
CA ARG A 90 15.37 6.39 -2.75
C ARG A 90 14.11 6.67 -1.91
N TYR A 91 12.94 6.38 -2.46
CA TYR A 91 11.67 6.50 -1.74
C TYR A 91 11.63 5.61 -0.49
N LEU A 92 12.02 4.32 -0.61
CA LEU A 92 12.09 3.41 0.54
C LEU A 92 13.12 3.86 1.58
N ASN A 93 14.28 4.36 1.16
CA ASN A 93 15.28 4.92 2.04
C ASN A 93 14.71 6.07 2.88
N THR A 94 13.95 6.97 2.25
CA THR A 94 13.29 8.09 2.94
C THR A 94 12.18 7.58 3.87
N LEU A 95 11.33 6.68 3.38
CA LEU A 95 10.16 6.20 4.13
C LEU A 95 10.54 5.41 5.39
N PHE A 96 11.59 4.60 5.30
CA PHE A 96 11.98 3.68 6.38
C PHE A 96 13.27 4.09 7.12
N ASN A 97 13.84 5.24 6.75
CA ASN A 97 15.15 5.68 7.23
C ASN A 97 16.23 4.59 7.00
N TRP A 98 16.23 4.03 5.78
CA TRP A 98 17.23 3.09 5.30
C TRP A 98 18.36 3.83 4.56
N THR A 99 19.49 3.14 4.35
CA THR A 99 20.66 3.63 3.62
C THR A 99 21.11 2.63 2.55
N LEU A 100 20.11 2.09 1.79
CA LEU A 100 20.40 1.18 0.69
C LEU A 100 21.16 1.91 -0.41
N ASP A 101 22.25 1.30 -0.89
CA ASP A 101 23.06 1.86 -1.97
C ASP A 101 22.23 1.85 -3.28
N ILE A 102 22.08 3.02 -3.89
CA ILE A 102 21.34 3.17 -5.15
C ILE A 102 22.18 2.89 -6.40
N GLN A 103 23.47 2.64 -6.23
CA GLN A 103 24.38 2.27 -7.33
C GLN A 103 24.28 0.78 -7.61
N ALA A 104 24.40 0.41 -8.89
CA ALA A 104 24.44 -0.98 -9.33
C ALA A 104 23.26 -1.86 -8.85
N ILE A 105 22.05 -1.29 -8.84
CA ILE A 105 20.82 -2.06 -8.58
C ILE A 105 20.50 -2.89 -9.83
N GLN A 106 20.45 -4.22 -9.67
CA GLN A 106 20.12 -5.15 -10.73
C GLN A 106 18.65 -5.00 -11.16
N PRO A 107 18.27 -5.48 -12.37
CA PRO A 107 16.87 -5.54 -12.76
C PRO A 107 16.03 -6.29 -11.74
N VAL A 108 14.81 -5.77 -11.47
CA VAL A 108 13.87 -6.41 -10.56
C VAL A 108 13.40 -7.74 -11.14
N GLU A 109 13.48 -8.80 -10.37
CA GLU A 109 12.97 -10.13 -10.70
C GLU A 109 11.60 -10.36 -10.03
N ILE A 110 10.73 -11.16 -10.68
CA ILE A 110 9.51 -11.71 -10.08
C ILE A 110 9.55 -13.22 -10.08
N GLU A 111 8.77 -13.83 -9.20
CA GLU A 111 8.71 -15.29 -9.10
C GLU A 111 10.11 -15.93 -8.98
N LYS A 112 11.06 -15.21 -8.30
CA LYS A 112 12.41 -15.70 -8.11
C LYS A 112 12.37 -17.02 -7.35
N TYR A 113 12.93 -18.06 -7.96
CA TYR A 113 12.97 -19.39 -7.39
C TYR A 113 13.92 -19.43 -6.18
N CYS A 114 13.42 -19.95 -5.08
CA CYS A 114 14.19 -20.32 -3.91
C CYS A 114 14.20 -21.83 -3.81
N ASP A 115 15.34 -22.46 -3.83
CA ASP A 115 15.53 -23.92 -3.87
C ASP A 115 14.47 -24.70 -3.04
N ASN A 116 13.52 -25.36 -3.71
CA ASN A 116 12.38 -26.10 -3.12
C ASN A 116 11.52 -25.30 -2.10
N SER A 117 11.78 -24.00 -1.91
CA SER A 117 11.17 -23.16 -0.87
C SER A 117 10.01 -22.30 -1.35
N GLY A 118 9.75 -22.28 -2.66
CA GLY A 118 8.74 -21.44 -3.28
C GLY A 118 9.32 -20.34 -4.15
N ARG A 119 8.54 -19.28 -4.39
CA ARG A 119 8.91 -18.17 -5.27
C ARG A 119 8.67 -16.85 -4.58
N ILE A 120 9.67 -15.96 -4.60
CA ILE A 120 9.58 -14.59 -4.09
C ILE A 120 8.80 -13.75 -5.10
N ASP A 121 7.80 -13.01 -4.66
CA ASP A 121 6.96 -12.20 -5.55
C ASP A 121 7.75 -11.11 -6.28
N LEU A 122 8.59 -10.34 -5.56
CA LEU A 122 9.54 -9.40 -6.14
C LEU A 122 10.88 -9.47 -5.39
N PHE A 123 11.95 -9.50 -6.15
CA PHE A 123 13.32 -9.51 -5.64
C PHE A 123 14.16 -8.42 -6.29
N ILE A 124 14.90 -7.68 -5.46
CA ILE A 124 15.80 -6.62 -5.90
C ILE A 124 17.19 -6.86 -5.29
N GLU A 125 18.18 -6.97 -6.15
CA GLU A 125 19.58 -7.07 -5.74
C GLU A 125 20.29 -5.74 -5.94
N GLY A 126 20.87 -5.20 -4.89
CA GLY A 126 21.76 -4.06 -4.93
C GLY A 126 23.21 -4.47 -4.67
N LYS A 127 24.12 -3.50 -4.64
CA LYS A 127 25.55 -3.73 -4.43
C LYS A 127 25.84 -4.46 -3.11
N ASN A 128 25.21 -4.01 -2.02
CA ASN A 128 25.45 -4.49 -0.65
C ASN A 128 24.20 -4.99 0.06
N PHE A 129 23.07 -5.09 -0.65
CA PHE A 129 21.80 -5.54 -0.08
C PHE A 129 21.04 -6.44 -1.04
N THR A 130 20.15 -7.23 -0.48
CA THR A 130 19.03 -7.87 -1.18
C THR A 130 17.74 -7.42 -0.56
N LEU A 131 16.69 -7.24 -1.36
CA LEU A 131 15.36 -6.84 -0.90
C LEU A 131 14.33 -7.84 -1.40
N ILE A 132 13.67 -8.49 -0.47
CA ILE A 132 12.51 -9.35 -0.69
C ILE A 132 11.26 -8.50 -0.50
N ILE A 133 10.34 -8.52 -1.46
CA ILE A 133 9.01 -7.94 -1.31
C ILE A 133 7.99 -9.06 -1.51
N GLU A 134 7.29 -9.42 -0.45
CA GLU A 134 6.18 -10.35 -0.47
C GLU A 134 4.88 -9.56 -0.61
N ASN A 135 4.13 -9.85 -1.69
CA ASN A 135 2.93 -9.11 -2.06
C ASN A 135 1.67 -9.89 -1.67
N LYS A 136 0.86 -9.32 -0.77
CA LYS A 136 -0.40 -9.89 -0.28
C LYS A 136 -1.56 -8.92 -0.49
N ILE A 137 -2.46 -9.26 -1.39
CA ILE A 137 -3.70 -8.50 -1.59
C ILE A 137 -4.87 -9.19 -0.89
N ASP A 138 -5.17 -10.41 -1.26
CA ASP A 138 -6.28 -11.20 -0.72
C ASP A 138 -5.84 -12.60 -0.24
N ALA A 139 -4.66 -13.09 -0.64
CA ALA A 139 -4.17 -14.40 -0.24
C ALA A 139 -3.66 -14.39 1.20
N GLY A 140 -3.86 -15.52 1.89
CA GLY A 140 -3.29 -15.76 3.21
C GLY A 140 -1.81 -16.16 3.16
N ASP A 141 -1.16 -16.14 4.32
CA ASP A 141 0.20 -16.62 4.48
C ASP A 141 0.31 -18.13 4.32
N GLN A 142 1.43 -18.57 3.74
CA GLN A 142 1.81 -19.98 3.74
C GLN A 142 2.74 -20.30 4.92
N PRO A 143 2.77 -21.58 5.39
CA PRO A 143 3.68 -21.99 6.45
C PRO A 143 5.14 -21.68 6.13
N GLN A 144 5.79 -20.97 7.06
CA GLN A 144 7.19 -20.55 6.99
C GLN A 144 7.60 -19.82 5.70
N GLN A 145 6.66 -19.20 5.00
CA GLN A 145 6.88 -18.62 3.69
C GLN A 145 8.03 -17.60 3.70
N LEU A 146 7.90 -16.55 4.48
CA LEU A 146 8.94 -15.51 4.58
C LEU A 146 10.24 -16.05 5.17
N LYS A 147 10.15 -16.96 6.16
CA LYS A 147 11.35 -17.59 6.72
C LYS A 147 12.16 -18.32 5.65
N ARG A 148 11.51 -19.18 4.85
CA ARG A 148 12.17 -19.93 3.77
C ARG A 148 12.84 -19.01 2.76
N TYR A 149 12.17 -17.90 2.38
CA TYR A 149 12.73 -16.94 1.44
C TYR A 149 13.96 -16.23 2.00
N ILE A 150 13.89 -15.81 3.26
CA ILE A 150 15.02 -15.16 3.94
C ILE A 150 16.21 -16.10 4.05
N ASP A 151 15.98 -17.35 4.49
CA ASP A 151 17.05 -18.35 4.61
C ASP A 151 17.70 -18.61 3.25
N SER A 152 16.91 -18.87 2.20
CA SER A 152 17.43 -19.12 0.84
C SER A 152 18.24 -17.94 0.29
N VAL A 153 17.77 -16.71 0.47
CA VAL A 153 18.48 -15.51 0.01
C VAL A 153 19.77 -15.29 0.80
N ARG A 154 19.80 -15.56 2.09
CA ARG A 154 21.00 -15.44 2.92
C ARG A 154 22.05 -16.49 2.56
N ASP A 155 21.62 -17.70 2.19
CA ASP A 155 22.51 -18.77 1.76
C ASP A 155 23.12 -18.48 0.38
N GLU A 156 22.34 -17.84 -0.52
CA GLU A 156 22.79 -17.51 -1.89
C GLU A 156 23.63 -16.22 -1.95
N TYR A 157 23.28 -15.21 -1.12
CA TYR A 157 23.88 -13.88 -1.19
C TYR A 157 24.57 -13.51 0.12
N ALA A 158 25.86 -13.20 0.06
CA ALA A 158 26.63 -12.65 1.20
C ALA A 158 26.35 -11.15 1.38
N LYS A 159 25.06 -10.75 1.49
CA LYS A 159 24.60 -9.36 1.56
C LYS A 159 23.57 -9.20 2.66
N ASP A 160 23.35 -7.95 3.07
CA ASP A 160 22.28 -7.60 3.98
C ASP A 160 20.90 -7.85 3.35
N THR A 161 20.08 -8.71 3.97
CA THR A 161 18.74 -9.04 3.50
C THR A 161 17.70 -8.16 4.15
N TYR A 162 17.00 -7.40 3.33
CA TYR A 162 15.86 -6.57 3.71
C TYR A 162 14.56 -7.23 3.25
N VAL A 163 13.48 -7.02 4.01
CA VAL A 163 12.19 -7.65 3.74
C VAL A 163 11.08 -6.62 3.86
N ILE A 164 10.27 -6.51 2.83
CA ILE A 164 9.01 -5.77 2.83
C ILE A 164 7.85 -6.75 2.74
N TYR A 165 6.91 -6.63 3.65
CA TYR A 165 5.61 -7.29 3.56
C TYR A 165 4.59 -6.27 3.07
N LEU A 166 4.24 -6.37 1.78
CA LEU A 166 3.35 -5.45 1.08
C LEU A 166 1.92 -5.96 1.18
N THR A 167 1.04 -5.19 1.79
CA THR A 167 -0.35 -5.56 2.01
C THR A 167 -1.29 -4.39 1.79
N ARG A 168 -2.60 -4.63 1.72
CA ARG A 168 -3.59 -3.54 1.60
C ARG A 168 -3.49 -2.53 2.74
N TRP A 169 -3.33 -3.01 3.98
CA TRP A 169 -3.50 -2.22 5.19
C TRP A 169 -2.24 -2.08 6.03
N GLY A 170 -1.15 -2.74 5.65
CA GLY A 170 0.10 -2.75 6.42
C GLY A 170 0.02 -3.62 7.68
N TYR A 171 -0.76 -4.70 7.66
CA TYR A 171 -0.76 -5.66 8.76
C TYR A 171 0.49 -6.54 8.73
N THR A 172 0.80 -7.13 9.89
CA THR A 172 1.94 -8.03 10.05
C THR A 172 1.67 -9.42 9.47
N PRO A 173 2.68 -10.11 8.91
CA PRO A 173 2.55 -11.51 8.56
C PRO A 173 2.28 -12.35 9.80
N SER A 174 1.64 -13.50 9.61
CA SER A 174 1.43 -14.47 10.67
C SER A 174 2.76 -14.98 11.22
N GLU A 175 2.77 -15.40 12.49
CA GLU A 175 3.95 -16.02 13.11
C GLU A 175 4.35 -17.32 12.41
N ASN A 176 3.38 -17.99 11.78
CA ASN A 176 3.64 -19.17 10.99
C ASN A 176 4.42 -18.87 9.70
N SER A 177 4.24 -17.68 9.09
CA SER A 177 4.99 -17.24 7.91
C SER A 177 6.35 -16.64 8.29
N LEU A 178 6.36 -15.73 9.27
CA LEU A 178 7.57 -15.08 9.81
C LEU A 178 7.59 -15.19 11.33
N PRO A 179 8.34 -16.17 11.89
CA PRO A 179 8.46 -16.34 13.34
C PRO A 179 8.94 -15.09 14.06
N VAL A 180 8.40 -14.83 15.26
CA VAL A 180 8.75 -13.65 16.08
C VAL A 180 10.26 -13.50 16.30
N PRO A 181 11.02 -14.58 16.64
CA PRO A 181 12.47 -14.46 16.81
C PRO A 181 13.18 -13.91 15.55
N LEU A 182 12.85 -14.42 14.36
CA LEU A 182 13.44 -13.97 13.11
C LEU A 182 13.02 -12.54 12.76
N ARG A 183 11.76 -12.16 13.05
CA ARG A 183 11.29 -10.78 12.87
C ARG A 183 12.07 -9.81 13.75
N ASN A 184 12.31 -10.19 15.00
CA ASN A 184 13.11 -9.38 15.96
C ASN A 184 14.58 -9.27 15.53
N GLU A 185 15.17 -10.36 15.00
CA GLU A 185 16.51 -10.37 14.44
C GLU A 185 16.64 -9.41 13.25
N LEU A 186 15.69 -9.45 12.32
CA LEU A 186 15.65 -8.51 11.19
C LEU A 186 15.53 -7.06 11.64
N GLY A 187 14.80 -6.79 12.71
CA GLY A 187 14.65 -5.47 13.29
C GLY A 187 14.26 -4.40 12.27
N LYS A 188 15.15 -3.43 12.05
CA LYS A 188 14.92 -2.34 11.08
C LYS A 188 14.95 -2.79 9.61
N LYS A 189 15.44 -3.98 9.30
CA LYS A 189 15.47 -4.53 7.94
C LYS A 189 14.12 -5.14 7.51
N PHE A 190 13.21 -5.41 8.43
CA PHE A 190 11.83 -5.80 8.15
C PHE A 190 10.90 -4.61 8.23
N ARG A 191 10.08 -4.40 7.21
CA ARG A 191 9.08 -3.33 7.15
C ARG A 191 7.77 -3.79 6.55
N LEU A 192 6.69 -3.16 7.04
CA LEU A 192 5.36 -3.25 6.47
C LEU A 192 5.18 -2.12 5.47
N LEU A 193 4.63 -2.42 4.31
CA LEU A 193 4.29 -1.43 3.29
C LEU A 193 2.83 -1.62 2.89
N LYS A 194 2.14 -0.53 2.63
CA LYS A 194 0.78 -0.57 2.07
C LYS A 194 0.83 -0.41 0.56
N HIS A 195 -0.10 -1.02 -0.15
CA HIS A 195 -0.28 -0.76 -1.57
C HIS A 195 -0.44 0.74 -1.85
N GLY A 196 -1.18 1.46 -1.02
CA GLY A 196 -1.30 2.92 -1.12
C GLY A 196 0.03 3.68 -1.08
N ASN A 197 1.08 3.16 -0.41
CA ASN A 197 2.40 3.77 -0.44
C ASN A 197 3.08 3.63 -1.81
N ILE A 198 2.80 2.53 -2.55
CA ILE A 198 3.24 2.40 -3.94
C ILE A 198 2.54 3.45 -4.82
N GLY A 199 1.21 3.64 -4.63
CA GLY A 199 0.47 4.69 -5.31
C GLY A 199 1.02 6.09 -5.02
N GLN A 200 1.30 6.41 -3.76
CA GLN A 200 1.93 7.66 -3.35
C GLN A 200 3.33 7.84 -3.95
N TRP A 201 4.14 6.78 -4.01
CA TRP A 201 5.44 6.85 -4.69
C TRP A 201 5.29 7.27 -6.15
N ILE A 202 4.34 6.68 -6.89
CA ILE A 202 4.10 7.03 -8.29
C ILE A 202 3.61 8.48 -8.42
N GLU A 203 2.74 8.94 -7.52
CA GLU A 203 2.28 10.33 -7.47
C GLU A 203 3.47 11.28 -7.30
N LEU A 204 4.33 11.04 -6.30
CA LEU A 204 5.54 11.81 -6.07
C LEU A 204 6.53 11.75 -7.24
N LEU A 205 6.70 10.57 -7.87
CA LEU A 205 7.53 10.38 -9.06
C LEU A 205 7.08 11.31 -10.18
N LEU A 206 5.78 11.35 -10.46
CA LEU A 206 5.21 12.14 -11.54
C LEU A 206 5.29 13.65 -11.29
N GLU A 207 5.55 14.10 -10.06
CA GLU A 207 5.71 15.51 -9.72
C GLU A 207 7.17 15.98 -9.79
N LYS A 208 8.14 15.10 -9.92
CA LYS A 208 9.55 15.45 -10.02
C LYS A 208 9.89 16.01 -11.40
N ASP A 209 10.66 17.08 -11.42
CA ASP A 209 11.15 17.73 -12.67
C ASP A 209 11.96 16.77 -13.54
N GLU A 210 12.76 15.88 -12.93
CA GLU A 210 13.56 14.87 -13.65
C GLU A 210 12.72 13.89 -14.48
N TYR A 211 11.44 13.71 -14.13
CA TYR A 211 10.46 12.84 -14.80
C TYR A 211 9.35 13.61 -15.51
N ALA A 212 9.44 14.93 -15.63
CA ALA A 212 8.42 15.76 -16.30
C ALA A 212 8.15 15.32 -17.75
N CYS A 213 9.15 14.72 -18.43
CA CYS A 213 9.00 14.18 -19.78
C CYS A 213 7.95 13.08 -19.89
N ILE A 214 7.66 12.34 -18.80
CA ILE A 214 6.60 11.32 -18.79
C ILE A 214 5.24 11.95 -19.09
N LYS A 215 4.98 13.16 -18.56
CA LYS A 215 3.72 13.90 -18.80
C LYS A 215 3.73 14.66 -20.11
N THR A 216 4.86 15.20 -20.53
CA THR A 216 4.95 16.21 -21.61
C THR A 216 5.37 15.64 -22.95
N ASN A 217 6.12 14.53 -22.99
CA ASN A 217 6.60 13.93 -24.22
C ASN A 217 5.64 12.84 -24.72
N GLN A 218 5.16 13.00 -25.95
CA GLN A 218 4.23 12.08 -26.60
C GLN A 218 4.76 10.62 -26.68
N ALA A 219 6.08 10.42 -26.66
CA ALA A 219 6.67 9.09 -26.64
C ALA A 219 6.31 8.28 -25.38
N TYR A 220 6.08 8.95 -24.26
CA TYR A 220 5.75 8.33 -22.97
C TYR A 220 4.24 8.27 -22.69
N LYS A 221 3.36 8.64 -23.62
CA LYS A 221 1.90 8.71 -23.37
C LYS A 221 1.29 7.40 -22.84
N TYR A 222 1.76 6.26 -23.33
CA TYR A 222 1.27 4.95 -22.84
C TYR A 222 1.83 4.59 -21.47
N LEU A 223 3.09 4.92 -21.21
CA LEU A 223 3.68 4.78 -19.89
C LEU A 223 2.94 5.65 -18.87
N TYR A 224 2.71 6.93 -19.20
CA TYR A 224 1.97 7.84 -18.34
C TYR A 224 0.58 7.31 -17.99
N SER A 225 -0.18 6.86 -19.01
CA SER A 225 -1.49 6.25 -18.80
C SER A 225 -1.43 5.00 -17.92
N GLY A 226 -0.43 4.13 -18.15
CA GLY A 226 -0.21 2.93 -17.34
C GLY A 226 0.11 3.26 -15.89
N LEU A 227 1.00 4.23 -15.66
CA LEU A 227 1.34 4.70 -14.30
C LEU A 227 0.12 5.25 -13.57
N LEU A 228 -0.70 6.08 -14.21
CA LEU A 228 -1.92 6.61 -13.60
C LEU A 228 -2.92 5.52 -13.22
N GLN A 229 -3.10 4.52 -14.08
CA GLN A 229 -4.01 3.41 -13.82
C GLN A 229 -3.50 2.51 -12.69
N PHE A 230 -2.20 2.21 -12.68
CA PHE A 230 -1.58 1.42 -11.61
C PHE A 230 -1.58 2.18 -10.29
N MET A 231 -1.19 3.47 -10.29
CA MET A 231 -1.27 4.36 -9.14
C MET A 231 -2.67 4.35 -8.50
N HIS A 232 -3.71 4.57 -9.33
CA HIS A 232 -5.09 4.55 -8.86
C HIS A 232 -5.47 3.17 -8.26
N THR A 233 -5.02 2.07 -8.87
CA THR A 233 -5.25 0.72 -8.34
C THR A 233 -4.62 0.54 -6.97
N GLU A 234 -3.36 0.94 -6.81
CA GLU A 234 -2.62 0.84 -5.55
C GLU A 234 -3.26 1.68 -4.43
N LEU A 235 -3.67 2.91 -4.74
CA LEU A 235 -4.40 3.78 -3.80
C LEU A 235 -5.75 3.16 -3.40
N LEU A 236 -6.48 2.59 -4.36
CA LEU A 236 -7.78 1.96 -4.10
C LEU A 236 -7.65 0.73 -3.19
N LEU A 237 -6.62 -0.10 -3.39
CA LEU A 237 -6.36 -1.28 -2.55
C LEU A 237 -6.20 -0.91 -1.06
N SER A 238 -5.77 0.31 -0.77
CA SER A 238 -5.55 0.81 0.59
C SER A 238 -6.59 1.86 1.06
N ASN A 239 -7.67 2.07 0.31
CA ASN A 239 -8.66 3.15 0.57
C ASN A 239 -8.01 4.54 0.72
N MET A 240 -7.09 4.86 -0.18
CA MET A 240 -6.35 6.11 -0.20
C MET A 240 -6.62 6.95 -1.46
N THR A 241 -7.68 6.66 -2.19
CA THR A 241 -8.09 7.42 -3.38
C THR A 241 -8.57 8.83 -2.99
N GLN A 242 -8.64 9.72 -3.97
CA GLN A 242 -9.22 11.05 -3.76
C GLN A 242 -10.66 10.97 -3.25
N GLU A 243 -11.45 10.00 -3.71
CA GLU A 243 -12.82 9.76 -3.24
C GLU A 243 -12.87 9.34 -1.77
N ASP A 244 -11.92 8.48 -1.35
CA ASP A 244 -11.80 8.06 0.04
C ASP A 244 -11.40 9.22 0.94
N ASN A 245 -10.46 10.07 0.48
CA ASN A 245 -10.00 11.24 1.21
C ASN A 245 -11.13 12.25 1.41
N VAL A 246 -11.93 12.54 0.37
CA VAL A 246 -13.12 13.40 0.50
C VAL A 246 -14.07 12.87 1.57
N THR A 247 -14.30 11.55 1.60
CA THR A 247 -15.16 10.95 2.63
C THR A 247 -14.58 11.14 4.03
N LYS A 248 -13.29 10.88 4.21
CA LYS A 248 -12.59 11.06 5.49
C LYS A 248 -12.61 12.52 5.96
N GLU A 249 -12.38 13.47 5.07
CA GLU A 249 -12.40 14.90 5.39
C GLU A 249 -13.77 15.37 5.86
N VAL A 250 -14.83 14.99 5.16
CA VAL A 250 -16.20 15.34 5.59
C VAL A 250 -16.52 14.74 6.95
N ILE A 251 -16.20 13.46 7.16
CA ILE A 251 -16.41 12.81 8.46
C ILE A 251 -15.58 13.48 9.55
N LYS A 252 -14.29 13.77 9.32
CA LYS A 252 -13.40 14.45 10.27
C LYS A 252 -13.96 15.84 10.65
N SER A 253 -14.43 16.62 9.68
CA SER A 253 -15.02 17.94 9.89
C SER A 253 -16.28 17.87 10.78
N ILE A 254 -17.13 16.88 10.54
CA ILE A 254 -18.35 16.69 11.32
C ILE A 254 -18.03 16.28 12.76
N LEU A 255 -17.05 15.37 12.94
CA LEU A 255 -16.60 14.96 14.26
C LEU A 255 -16.02 16.14 15.06
N GLN A 256 -15.16 16.94 14.43
CA GLN A 256 -14.58 18.13 15.06
C GLN A 256 -15.66 19.10 15.52
N LYS A 257 -16.68 19.34 14.69
CA LYS A 257 -17.82 20.18 15.02
C LYS A 257 -18.60 19.62 16.20
N TYR A 258 -18.93 18.32 16.17
CA TYR A 258 -19.65 17.66 17.25
C TYR A 258 -18.92 17.74 18.60
N PHE A 259 -17.60 17.49 18.62
CA PHE A 259 -16.81 17.56 19.84
C PHE A 259 -16.64 18.98 20.35
N SER A 260 -16.49 19.97 19.48
CA SER A 260 -16.41 21.38 19.87
C SER A 260 -17.73 21.89 20.49
N GLU A 261 -18.87 21.48 19.96
CA GLU A 261 -20.20 21.88 20.47
C GLU A 261 -20.57 21.19 21.79
N ASN A 262 -20.01 20.01 22.08
CA ASN A 262 -20.32 19.22 23.29
C ASN A 262 -19.24 19.26 24.37
N GLY A 263 -18.23 20.14 24.26
CA GLY A 263 -17.24 20.42 25.30
C GLY A 263 -16.31 19.24 25.65
N LYS A 264 -16.17 18.25 24.79
CA LYS A 264 -15.24 17.11 24.96
C LYS A 264 -13.97 17.32 24.14
N THR A 265 -12.86 17.16 24.81
CA THR A 265 -11.46 17.36 24.37
C THR A 265 -11.17 16.94 22.94
N THR A 266 -10.45 17.78 22.23
CA THR A 266 -9.91 17.57 20.90
C THR A 266 -9.21 16.22 20.74
N LEU A 267 -9.53 15.49 19.68
CA LEU A 267 -8.68 14.40 19.20
C LEU A 267 -7.35 15.03 18.75
N SER A 268 -6.30 14.76 19.48
CA SER A 268 -4.93 15.08 19.06
C SER A 268 -4.56 14.27 17.83
N ASP A 269 -3.86 14.92 16.93
CA ASP A 269 -3.35 14.38 15.63
C ASP A 269 -2.56 13.06 15.76
#